data_d94ab5d70186c9992b8a7ac37d3fa0f5
#
_entry.id   d94ab5d70186c9992b8a7ac37d3fa0f5
#
_cell.length_a   1.000
_cell.length_b   1.000
_cell.length_c   1.000
_cell.angle_alpha   90.00
_cell.angle_beta   90.00
_cell.angle_gamma   90.00
#
_symmetry.space_group_name_H-M   'P 1'
#
loop_
_entity.id
_entity.type
_entity.pdbx_description
1 polymer ?
#
loop_
_entity_poly.entity_id
_entity_poly.type
_entity_poly.pdbx_seq_one_letter_code
_entity_poly.pdbx_strand_id
1 'polypeptide(L)'
;MLFRSRPVHEVVEMDRETDATMRTALEMFQKCVELDRSLPEEAYLYALNIDDPGWLADMIVTAISPPLDDRQGLLETLNALERLKKVVTLLAKEADVLELEDEIHSRAQSEVDRTQREFYLREQMKAIQSELGEGDPWAREMYELQTRVESANLPEEVQIRALKELERLGQMPPMSPEVGIIRSYIDLILELPWTNATDDNLDVRHAAKILESEHYGLTRAKERILEYIAVKSLNPKRSRQPILCFMGPPGTGKTSLGRSIAEALGRKFVRLSLGGVRDEAEIRGHRRTYIGALPGRILQTMRRVGTVNPLFMLDEVDKLGQDFRGDPSSALLEVLDPEQNFAFSDHYLELPYDLSKVMFITTANSLGTIPPALLDRMELIEFPGYIEEEKLEIAHRFLIPRQLEENGLGEKELRFTDRSEERRVGKECRSRCS
;
A
#
# COMPACT_ATOMS: atom_id res chain seq x y z
N MET A 1 3.52 -36.03 66.51
CA MET A 1 3.06 -37.22 65.76
C MET A 1 4.25 -38.15 65.58
N LEU A 2 4.16 -39.38 66.10
CA LEU A 2 5.16 -40.40 65.89
C LEU A 2 4.91 -41.10 64.55
N PHE A 3 5.72 -40.81 63.52
CA PHE A 3 5.67 -41.52 62.25
C PHE A 3 6.17 -42.97 62.47
N ARG A 4 5.33 -43.95 62.23
CA ARG A 4 5.76 -45.34 62.09
C ARG A 4 6.06 -45.60 60.65
N SER A 5 7.32 -45.65 60.25
CA SER A 5 7.78 -46.14 58.96
C SER A 5 7.99 -47.66 59.00
N ARG A 6 7.55 -48.36 57.95
CA ARG A 6 7.97 -49.75 57.72
C ARG A 6 8.92 -49.69 56.53
N PRO A 7 10.12 -50.33 56.65
CA PRO A 7 10.97 -50.51 55.49
C PRO A 7 10.25 -51.42 54.47
N VAL A 8 10.21 -50.98 53.23
CA VAL A 8 9.71 -51.78 52.11
C VAL A 8 10.94 -52.19 51.35
N HIS A 9 11.13 -53.52 51.19
CA HIS A 9 12.26 -54.09 50.47
C HIS A 9 11.98 -54.09 48.99
N GLU A 10 12.94 -53.65 48.20
CA GLU A 10 12.88 -53.64 46.74
C GLU A 10 12.91 -55.08 46.20
N VAL A 11 12.17 -55.38 45.17
CA VAL A 11 12.16 -56.68 44.51
C VAL A 11 13.17 -56.63 43.36
N VAL A 12 14.29 -57.29 43.53
CA VAL A 12 15.36 -57.39 42.52
C VAL A 12 15.44 -58.84 42.04
N GLU A 13 15.08 -59.03 40.74
CA GLU A 13 15.28 -60.28 40.03
C GLU A 13 16.37 -60.11 38.99
N MET A 14 17.51 -60.77 39.14
CA MET A 14 18.58 -60.68 38.13
C MET A 14 18.40 -61.81 37.11
N ASP A 15 17.65 -61.43 36.04
CA ASP A 15 17.41 -62.25 34.87
C ASP A 15 18.03 -61.62 33.58
N ARG A 16 17.95 -62.37 32.48
CA ARG A 16 18.48 -61.88 31.21
C ARG A 16 17.74 -60.56 30.69
N GLU A 17 16.53 -60.37 31.11
CA GLU A 17 15.73 -59.18 30.71
C GLU A 17 16.19 -57.93 31.47
N THR A 18 16.51 -58.11 32.79
CA THR A 18 17.04 -57.02 33.62
C THR A 18 18.42 -56.60 33.13
N ASP A 19 19.31 -57.54 32.76
CA ASP A 19 20.66 -57.24 32.25
C ASP A 19 20.58 -56.48 30.88
N ALA A 20 19.66 -56.90 29.99
CA ALA A 20 19.43 -56.22 28.72
C ALA A 20 18.89 -54.79 28.91
N THR A 21 17.95 -54.62 29.88
CA THR A 21 17.36 -53.30 30.16
C THR A 21 18.38 -52.35 30.80
N MET A 22 19.28 -52.85 31.66
CA MET A 22 20.40 -52.06 32.22
C MET A 22 21.31 -51.52 31.11
N ARG A 23 21.69 -52.36 30.15
CA ARG A 23 22.53 -51.96 29.02
C ARG A 23 21.82 -50.89 28.17
N THR A 24 20.54 -51.07 27.87
CA THR A 24 19.76 -50.07 27.13
C THR A 24 19.67 -48.76 27.89
N ALA A 25 19.47 -48.78 29.21
CA ALA A 25 19.45 -47.57 30.03
C ALA A 25 20.79 -46.84 30.01
N LEU A 26 21.93 -47.57 30.08
CA LEU A 26 23.26 -46.97 29.99
C LEU A 26 23.55 -46.39 28.62
N GLU A 27 23.16 -47.06 27.51
CA GLU A 27 23.30 -46.52 26.15
C GLU A 27 22.49 -45.24 25.96
N MET A 28 21.23 -45.20 26.40
CA MET A 28 20.40 -44.03 26.34
C MET A 28 20.91 -42.89 27.22
N PHE A 29 21.39 -43.20 28.42
CA PHE A 29 21.98 -42.23 29.33
C PHE A 29 23.27 -41.62 28.77
N GLN A 30 24.13 -42.42 28.12
CA GLN A 30 25.31 -41.95 27.41
C GLN A 30 24.91 -40.93 26.35
N LYS A 31 23.90 -41.22 25.55
CA LYS A 31 23.39 -40.33 24.51
C LYS A 31 22.89 -38.99 25.09
N CYS A 32 22.18 -39.03 26.22
CA CYS A 32 21.76 -37.79 26.90
C CYS A 32 22.94 -36.98 27.41
N VAL A 33 23.97 -37.63 27.99
CA VAL A 33 25.20 -36.96 28.47
C VAL A 33 26.01 -36.34 27.34
N GLU A 34 26.05 -36.97 26.15
CA GLU A 34 26.71 -36.40 24.96
C GLU A 34 25.98 -35.15 24.40
N LEU A 35 24.67 -35.13 24.50
CA LEU A 35 23.84 -34.02 23.97
C LEU A 35 23.65 -32.87 24.97
N ASP A 36 23.54 -33.20 26.28
CA ASP A 36 23.33 -32.19 27.33
C ASP A 36 24.65 -31.75 27.95
N ARG A 37 25.09 -30.55 27.58
CA ARG A 37 26.33 -29.93 28.15
C ARG A 37 26.25 -29.65 29.65
N SER A 38 25.11 -29.74 30.29
CA SER A 38 24.92 -29.54 31.72
C SER A 38 25.24 -30.81 32.52
N LEU A 39 25.23 -31.99 31.88
CA LEU A 39 25.53 -33.26 32.49
C LEU A 39 27.04 -33.54 32.39
N PRO A 40 27.74 -33.78 33.53
CA PRO A 40 29.17 -34.11 33.50
C PRO A 40 29.41 -35.54 32.97
N GLU A 41 30.43 -35.70 32.14
CA GLU A 41 30.82 -37.04 31.61
C GLU A 41 31.10 -38.08 32.72
N GLU A 42 31.54 -37.63 33.90
CA GLU A 42 31.75 -38.48 35.07
C GLU A 42 30.46 -39.17 35.54
N ALA A 43 29.28 -38.57 35.29
CA ALA A 43 28.00 -39.19 35.65
C ALA A 43 27.76 -40.50 34.90
N TYR A 44 28.12 -40.56 33.60
CA TYR A 44 28.06 -41.81 32.85
C TYR A 44 29.08 -42.86 33.33
N LEU A 45 30.32 -42.45 33.61
CA LEU A 45 31.34 -43.33 34.14
C LEU A 45 30.94 -43.91 35.50
N TYR A 46 30.25 -43.14 36.32
CA TYR A 46 29.69 -43.58 37.57
C TYR A 46 28.58 -44.62 37.40
N ALA A 47 27.63 -44.32 36.49
CA ALA A 47 26.55 -45.24 36.16
C ALA A 47 27.02 -46.60 35.63
N LEU A 48 28.11 -46.61 34.84
CA LEU A 48 28.70 -47.84 34.28
C LEU A 48 29.18 -48.80 35.31
N ASN A 49 29.56 -48.36 36.54
CA ASN A 49 30.08 -49.19 37.62
C ASN A 49 28.97 -49.61 38.59
N ILE A 50 27.69 -49.45 38.28
CA ILE A 50 26.58 -49.87 39.13
C ILE A 50 26.01 -51.19 38.62
N ASP A 51 26.12 -52.23 39.45
CA ASP A 51 25.61 -53.57 39.14
C ASP A 51 24.15 -53.78 39.61
N ASP A 52 23.68 -52.97 40.52
CA ASP A 52 22.32 -53.06 41.06
C ASP A 52 21.33 -52.28 40.17
N PRO A 53 20.29 -52.94 39.60
CA PRO A 53 19.34 -52.26 38.64
C PRO A 53 18.50 -51.18 39.27
N GLY A 54 18.16 -51.34 40.57
CA GLY A 54 17.37 -50.28 41.26
C GLY A 54 18.19 -49.03 41.50
N TRP A 55 19.45 -49.25 42.00
CA TRP A 55 20.38 -48.13 42.22
C TRP A 55 20.77 -47.41 40.90
N LEU A 56 20.98 -48.19 39.83
CA LEU A 56 21.22 -47.61 38.50
C LEU A 56 20.06 -46.73 38.06
N ALA A 57 18.82 -47.20 38.21
CA ALA A 57 17.65 -46.42 37.90
C ALA A 57 17.57 -45.09 38.70
N ASP A 58 17.78 -45.17 40.02
CA ASP A 58 17.71 -44.00 40.91
C ASP A 58 18.83 -42.98 40.66
N MET A 59 20.03 -43.47 40.33
CA MET A 59 21.17 -42.62 39.95
C MET A 59 20.90 -41.85 38.65
N ILE A 60 20.43 -42.53 37.60
CA ILE A 60 20.11 -41.93 36.33
C ILE A 60 19.00 -40.84 36.51
N VAL A 61 17.94 -41.18 37.24
CA VAL A 61 16.84 -40.22 37.52
C VAL A 61 17.33 -39.00 38.28
N THR A 62 18.29 -39.21 39.19
CA THR A 62 18.88 -38.09 39.93
C THR A 62 19.69 -37.16 39.00
N ALA A 63 20.39 -37.73 38.03
CA ALA A 63 21.20 -36.98 37.06
C ALA A 63 20.30 -36.14 36.10
N ILE A 64 19.30 -36.76 35.48
CA ILE A 64 18.42 -36.09 34.49
C ILE A 64 17.37 -35.22 35.14
N SER A 65 17.12 -35.35 36.47
CA SER A 65 16.18 -34.52 37.25
C SER A 65 14.80 -34.29 36.56
N PRO A 66 14.05 -35.35 36.19
CA PRO A 66 12.78 -35.22 35.52
C PRO A 66 11.72 -34.53 36.40
N PRO A 67 10.55 -34.14 35.87
CA PRO A 67 9.46 -33.53 36.62
C PRO A 67 9.08 -34.31 37.88
N LEU A 68 8.54 -33.60 38.89
CA LEU A 68 8.26 -34.17 40.23
C LEU A 68 7.32 -35.38 40.15
N ASP A 69 6.33 -35.35 39.28
CA ASP A 69 5.33 -36.42 39.12
C ASP A 69 5.99 -37.72 38.61
N ASP A 70 6.93 -37.62 37.67
CA ASP A 70 7.66 -38.75 37.14
C ASP A 70 8.62 -39.34 38.21
N ARG A 71 9.32 -38.48 38.99
CA ARG A 71 10.14 -38.89 40.12
C ARG A 71 9.34 -39.65 41.18
N GLN A 72 8.16 -39.13 41.52
CA GLN A 72 7.28 -39.77 42.47
C GLN A 72 6.80 -41.13 41.98
N GLY A 73 6.40 -41.21 40.71
CA GLY A 73 5.96 -42.45 40.09
C GLY A 73 7.04 -43.55 39.99
N LEU A 74 8.30 -43.11 39.88
CA LEU A 74 9.47 -44.04 39.94
C LEU A 74 9.75 -44.53 41.35
N LEU A 75 9.71 -43.66 42.37
CA LEU A 75 9.88 -44.02 43.76
C LEU A 75 8.80 -44.98 44.29
N GLU A 76 7.58 -44.89 43.79
CA GLU A 76 6.46 -45.77 44.13
C GLU A 76 6.59 -47.18 43.47
N THR A 77 7.50 -47.33 42.47
CA THR A 77 7.68 -48.56 41.74
C THR A 77 8.72 -49.43 42.46
N LEU A 78 8.24 -50.45 43.19
CA LEU A 78 9.08 -51.32 44.03
C LEU A 78 9.85 -52.40 43.24
N ASN A 79 9.40 -52.73 42.03
CA ASN A 79 10.09 -53.69 41.17
C ASN A 79 11.19 -52.95 40.38
N ALA A 80 12.44 -53.32 40.56
CA ALA A 80 13.62 -52.71 39.98
C ALA A 80 13.59 -52.75 38.44
N LEU A 81 13.17 -53.86 37.84
CA LEU A 81 13.05 -53.98 36.39
C LEU A 81 11.98 -53.04 35.80
N GLU A 82 10.80 -52.97 36.42
CA GLU A 82 9.75 -52.04 35.97
C GLU A 82 10.15 -50.56 36.10
N ARG A 83 10.87 -50.23 37.21
CA ARG A 83 11.43 -48.90 37.41
C ARG A 83 12.44 -48.56 36.31
N LEU A 84 13.35 -49.47 36.00
CA LEU A 84 14.36 -49.31 34.98
C LEU A 84 13.74 -49.16 33.57
N LYS A 85 12.67 -49.90 33.21
CA LYS A 85 11.91 -49.73 31.98
C LYS A 85 11.30 -48.34 31.87
N LYS A 86 10.75 -47.79 32.96
CA LYS A 86 10.25 -46.43 33.02
C LYS A 86 11.38 -45.41 32.80
N VAL A 87 12.54 -45.64 33.39
CA VAL A 87 13.73 -44.79 33.20
C VAL A 87 14.17 -44.78 31.74
N VAL A 88 14.23 -45.93 31.07
CA VAL A 88 14.55 -46.03 29.64
C VAL A 88 13.55 -45.21 28.80
N THR A 89 12.25 -45.26 29.16
CA THR A 89 11.23 -44.47 28.45
C THR A 89 11.42 -42.96 28.67
N LEU A 90 11.81 -42.54 29.85
CA LEU A 90 12.12 -41.14 30.16
C LEU A 90 13.38 -40.67 29.42
N LEU A 91 14.45 -41.48 29.43
CA LEU A 91 15.67 -41.17 28.70
C LEU A 91 15.45 -41.04 27.19
N ALA A 92 14.59 -41.90 26.61
CA ALA A 92 14.25 -41.79 25.20
C ALA A 92 13.56 -40.44 24.85
N LYS A 93 12.60 -40.03 25.69
CA LYS A 93 11.96 -38.74 25.54
C LYS A 93 12.92 -37.54 25.69
N GLU A 94 13.80 -37.62 26.67
CA GLU A 94 14.81 -36.58 26.93
C GLU A 94 15.80 -36.47 25.76
N ALA A 95 16.29 -37.63 25.27
CA ALA A 95 17.16 -37.67 24.09
C ALA A 95 16.53 -37.06 22.85
N ASP A 96 15.24 -37.30 22.60
CA ASP A 96 14.52 -36.72 21.48
C ASP A 96 14.41 -35.19 21.59
N VAL A 97 14.20 -34.66 22.80
CA VAL A 97 14.16 -33.21 23.06
C VAL A 97 15.53 -32.57 22.86
N LEU A 98 16.58 -33.18 23.42
CA LEU A 98 17.96 -32.71 23.32
C LEU A 98 18.46 -32.71 21.84
N GLU A 99 18.12 -33.74 21.05
CA GLU A 99 18.43 -33.76 19.62
C GLU A 99 17.76 -32.60 18.87
N LEU A 100 16.49 -32.30 19.19
CA LEU A 100 15.79 -31.19 18.58
C LEU A 100 16.39 -29.83 18.97
N GLU A 101 16.78 -29.67 20.24
CA GLU A 101 17.46 -28.46 20.72
C GLU A 101 18.81 -28.24 20.03
N ASP A 102 19.62 -29.31 19.87
CA ASP A 102 20.91 -29.24 19.17
C ASP A 102 20.71 -28.88 17.68
N GLU A 103 19.69 -29.45 17.01
CA GLU A 103 19.35 -29.10 15.63
C GLU A 103 18.95 -27.62 15.48
N ILE A 104 18.12 -27.12 16.39
CA ILE A 104 17.72 -25.70 16.40
C ILE A 104 18.93 -24.80 16.63
N HIS A 105 19.77 -25.14 17.59
CA HIS A 105 20.97 -24.37 17.91
C HIS A 105 21.96 -24.32 16.74
N SER A 106 22.20 -25.49 16.10
CA SER A 106 23.07 -25.62 14.93
C SER A 106 22.55 -24.79 13.73
N ARG A 107 21.23 -24.80 13.48
CA ARG A 107 20.62 -23.97 12.44
C ARG A 107 20.77 -22.47 12.74
N ALA A 108 20.48 -22.05 13.96
CA ALA A 108 20.63 -20.66 14.37
C ALA A 108 22.07 -20.16 14.22
N GLN A 109 23.05 -20.97 14.65
CA GLN A 109 24.48 -20.66 14.52
C GLN A 109 24.89 -20.54 13.05
N SER A 110 24.43 -21.45 12.18
CA SER A 110 24.75 -21.42 10.75
C SER A 110 24.19 -20.19 10.04
N GLU A 111 23.01 -19.68 10.45
CA GLU A 111 22.45 -18.43 9.93
C GLU A 111 23.24 -17.19 10.37
N VAL A 112 23.68 -17.16 11.63
CA VAL A 112 24.54 -16.08 12.15
C VAL A 112 25.87 -16.05 11.39
N ASP A 113 26.52 -17.20 11.25
CA ASP A 113 27.81 -17.31 10.54
C ASP A 113 27.69 -16.92 9.06
N ARG A 114 26.58 -17.30 8.41
CA ARG A 114 26.28 -16.91 7.04
C ARG A 114 26.13 -15.38 6.92
N THR A 115 25.38 -14.78 7.83
CA THR A 115 25.15 -13.32 7.83
C THR A 115 26.45 -12.53 8.07
N GLN A 116 27.27 -13.00 9.01
CA GLN A 116 28.59 -12.40 9.28
C GLN A 116 29.53 -12.53 8.06
N ARG A 117 29.53 -13.69 7.41
CA ARG A 117 30.34 -13.91 6.20
C ARG A 117 29.88 -13.04 5.04
N GLU A 118 28.55 -12.88 4.83
CA GLU A 118 28.01 -11.99 3.82
C GLU A 118 28.38 -10.52 4.10
N PHE A 119 28.33 -10.08 5.35
CA PHE A 119 28.77 -8.74 5.74
C PHE A 119 30.27 -8.53 5.45
N TYR A 120 31.11 -9.47 5.84
CA TYR A 120 32.56 -9.40 5.61
C TYR A 120 32.91 -9.36 4.12
N LEU A 121 32.26 -10.20 3.30
CA LEU A 121 32.46 -10.22 1.85
C LEU A 121 32.02 -8.89 1.18
N ARG A 122 30.94 -8.27 1.68
CA ARG A 122 30.52 -6.96 1.19
C ARG A 122 31.51 -5.85 1.53
N GLU A 123 32.06 -5.84 2.75
CA GLU A 123 33.09 -4.88 3.13
C GLU A 123 34.38 -5.06 2.31
N GLN A 124 34.78 -6.31 2.03
CA GLN A 124 35.90 -6.58 1.13
C GLN A 124 35.61 -6.08 -0.29
N MET A 125 34.40 -6.34 -0.83
CA MET A 125 34.01 -5.88 -2.14
C MET A 125 34.01 -4.35 -2.24
N LYS A 126 33.55 -3.65 -1.20
CA LYS A 126 33.60 -2.20 -1.09
C LYS A 126 35.05 -1.65 -1.07
N ALA A 127 35.94 -2.31 -0.33
CA ALA A 127 37.36 -1.94 -0.30
C ALA A 127 38.02 -2.13 -1.68
N ILE A 128 37.73 -3.25 -2.35
CA ILE A 128 38.26 -3.54 -3.70
C ILE A 128 37.71 -2.55 -4.73
N GLN A 129 36.42 -2.21 -4.67
CA GLN A 129 35.81 -1.20 -5.56
C GLN A 129 36.44 0.19 -5.35
N SER A 130 36.74 0.55 -4.09
CA SER A 130 37.45 1.80 -3.76
C SER A 130 38.89 1.81 -4.32
N GLU A 131 39.61 0.68 -4.30
CA GLU A 131 40.96 0.55 -4.86
C GLU A 131 40.96 0.56 -6.42
N LEU A 132 39.91 0.03 -7.03
CA LEU A 132 39.72 0.03 -8.50
C LEU A 132 39.28 1.40 -9.03
N GLY A 133 38.98 2.38 -8.19
CA GLY A 133 38.48 3.69 -8.58
C GLY A 133 37.04 3.67 -9.09
N GLU A 134 36.34 2.57 -8.94
CA GLU A 134 34.89 2.47 -9.09
C GLU A 134 34.28 3.07 -7.85
N GLY A 135 33.83 4.33 -7.93
CA GLY A 135 33.15 5.01 -6.82
C GLY A 135 32.02 4.17 -6.24
N ASP A 136 31.87 4.21 -4.93
CA ASP A 136 30.77 3.53 -4.22
C ASP A 136 29.45 3.74 -4.96
N PRO A 137 28.78 2.70 -5.45
CA PRO A 137 27.51 2.81 -6.17
C PRO A 137 26.47 3.63 -5.38
N TRP A 138 26.49 3.53 -4.05
CA TRP A 138 25.65 4.30 -3.16
C TRP A 138 26.00 5.81 -3.17
N ALA A 139 27.27 6.11 -3.08
CA ALA A 139 27.74 7.51 -3.16
C ALA A 139 27.41 8.13 -4.52
N ARG A 140 27.54 7.37 -5.61
CA ARG A 140 27.17 7.80 -6.96
C ARG A 140 25.67 8.06 -7.07
N GLU A 141 24.83 7.18 -6.55
CA GLU A 141 23.39 7.34 -6.52
C GLU A 141 22.98 8.58 -5.70
N MET A 142 23.61 8.82 -4.55
CA MET A 142 23.38 10.02 -3.74
C MET A 142 23.74 11.29 -4.49
N TYR A 143 24.87 11.29 -5.18
CA TYR A 143 25.30 12.43 -6.00
C TYR A 143 24.33 12.70 -7.16
N GLU A 144 23.86 11.65 -7.83
CA GLU A 144 22.87 11.78 -8.92
C GLU A 144 21.53 12.34 -8.38
N LEU A 145 21.04 11.85 -7.25
CA LEU A 145 19.84 12.39 -6.60
C LEU A 145 20.02 13.84 -6.17
N GLN A 146 21.18 14.19 -5.60
CA GLN A 146 21.49 15.57 -5.20
C GLN A 146 21.48 16.49 -6.44
N THR A 147 22.13 16.09 -7.49
CA THR A 147 22.16 16.86 -8.76
C THR A 147 20.77 17.06 -9.33
N ARG A 148 19.91 16.02 -9.26
CA ARG A 148 18.50 16.13 -9.68
C ARG A 148 17.71 17.11 -8.83
N VAL A 149 17.88 17.08 -7.50
CA VAL A 149 17.20 18.02 -6.57
C VAL A 149 17.67 19.46 -6.80
N GLU A 150 18.95 19.67 -7.00
CA GLU A 150 19.53 21.01 -7.24
C GLU A 150 19.14 21.58 -8.62
N SER A 151 19.05 20.72 -9.64
CA SER A 151 18.64 21.13 -10.99
C SER A 151 17.14 21.27 -11.19
N ALA A 152 16.34 20.67 -10.33
CA ALA A 152 14.89 20.79 -10.35
C ALA A 152 14.49 22.20 -9.87
N ASN A 153 13.70 22.94 -10.66
CA ASN A 153 13.19 24.25 -10.30
C ASN A 153 12.14 24.15 -9.18
N LEU A 154 12.58 23.72 -7.99
CA LEU A 154 11.73 23.55 -6.81
C LEU A 154 11.57 24.89 -6.08
N PRO A 155 10.43 25.14 -5.42
CA PRO A 155 10.31 26.22 -4.44
C PRO A 155 11.35 26.06 -3.32
N GLU A 156 11.85 27.15 -2.75
CA GLU A 156 12.93 27.16 -1.77
C GLU A 156 12.65 26.24 -0.56
N GLU A 157 11.44 26.31 -0.01
CA GLU A 157 11.02 25.48 1.13
C GLU A 157 11.04 23.98 0.80
N VAL A 158 10.60 23.61 -0.42
CA VAL A 158 10.57 22.23 -0.92
C VAL A 158 11.99 21.73 -1.16
N GLN A 159 12.86 22.56 -1.74
CA GLN A 159 14.25 22.20 -1.98
C GLN A 159 15.01 21.95 -0.67
N ILE A 160 14.85 22.83 0.33
CA ILE A 160 15.45 22.64 1.66
C ILE A 160 14.98 21.31 2.28
N ARG A 161 13.70 21.02 2.18
CA ARG A 161 13.16 19.74 2.70
C ARG A 161 13.71 18.53 1.97
N ALA A 162 13.79 18.58 0.65
CA ALA A 162 14.36 17.50 -0.17
C ALA A 162 15.83 17.24 0.15
N LEU A 163 16.64 18.29 0.28
CA LEU A 163 18.06 18.18 0.65
C LEU A 163 18.25 17.60 2.05
N LYS A 164 17.41 17.99 3.01
CA LYS A 164 17.45 17.42 4.37
C LYS A 164 17.12 15.93 4.40
N GLU A 165 16.12 15.50 3.63
CA GLU A 165 15.79 14.07 3.54
C GLU A 165 16.89 13.30 2.77
N LEU A 166 17.54 13.93 1.80
CA LEU A 166 18.69 13.35 1.09
C LEU A 166 19.90 13.17 2.01
N GLU A 167 20.20 14.18 2.85
CA GLU A 167 21.25 14.08 3.87
C GLU A 167 20.98 12.92 4.84
N ARG A 168 19.73 12.82 5.30
CA ARG A 168 19.28 11.70 6.15
C ARG A 168 19.47 10.36 5.45
N LEU A 169 19.13 10.27 4.17
CA LEU A 169 19.30 9.08 3.35
C LEU A 169 20.77 8.67 3.25
N GLY A 170 21.69 9.63 3.06
CA GLY A 170 23.13 9.38 2.97
C GLY A 170 23.75 8.84 4.26
N GLN A 171 23.14 9.14 5.43
CA GLN A 171 23.60 8.66 6.74
C GLN A 171 23.07 7.25 7.08
N MET A 172 22.13 6.72 6.29
CA MET A 172 21.52 5.42 6.56
C MET A 172 22.28 4.27 5.89
N PRO A 173 22.30 3.08 6.53
CA PRO A 173 22.78 1.88 5.85
C PRO A 173 21.95 1.59 4.60
N PRO A 174 22.54 1.29 3.43
CA PRO A 174 21.83 1.05 2.18
C PRO A 174 20.76 -0.05 2.23
N MET A 175 20.90 -0.99 3.17
CA MET A 175 19.97 -2.11 3.37
C MET A 175 18.82 -1.80 4.34
N SER A 176 18.75 -0.59 4.89
CA SER A 176 17.64 -0.20 5.78
C SER A 176 16.31 -0.14 5.00
N PRO A 177 15.22 -0.72 5.54
CA PRO A 177 13.90 -0.62 4.94
C PRO A 177 13.42 0.83 4.74
N GLU A 178 13.90 1.76 5.55
CA GLU A 178 13.56 3.18 5.48
C GLU A 178 14.12 3.87 4.23
N VAL A 179 15.22 3.36 3.66
CA VAL A 179 15.84 3.87 2.43
C VAL A 179 14.83 3.96 1.29
N GLY A 180 14.04 2.88 1.08
CA GLY A 180 13.01 2.85 0.05
C GLY A 180 11.90 3.89 0.26
N ILE A 181 11.53 4.16 1.52
CA ILE A 181 10.49 5.14 1.86
C ILE A 181 10.99 6.57 1.57
N ILE A 182 12.20 6.91 2.00
CA ILE A 182 12.79 8.24 1.78
C ILE A 182 13.02 8.47 0.29
N ARG A 183 13.53 7.47 -0.43
CA ARG A 183 13.73 7.55 -1.88
C ARG A 183 12.41 7.81 -2.61
N SER A 184 11.36 7.04 -2.33
CA SER A 184 10.04 7.25 -2.92
C SER A 184 9.47 8.64 -2.63
N TYR A 185 9.79 9.22 -1.47
CA TYR A 185 9.40 10.57 -1.12
C TYR A 185 10.17 11.63 -1.92
N ILE A 186 11.47 11.49 -2.08
CA ILE A 186 12.30 12.39 -2.90
C ILE A 186 11.85 12.30 -4.37
N ASP A 187 11.60 11.09 -4.88
CA ASP A 187 11.09 10.91 -6.25
C ASP A 187 9.72 11.58 -6.43
N LEU A 188 8.81 11.48 -5.45
CA LEU A 188 7.54 12.19 -5.50
C LEU A 188 7.74 13.71 -5.58
N ILE A 189 8.64 14.29 -4.77
CA ILE A 189 8.94 15.72 -4.82
C ILE A 189 9.45 16.14 -6.19
N LEU A 190 10.35 15.35 -6.78
CA LEU A 190 10.95 15.64 -8.09
C LEU A 190 9.96 15.51 -9.25
N GLU A 191 8.99 14.62 -9.14
CA GLU A 191 8.01 14.35 -10.20
C GLU A 191 6.76 15.24 -10.13
N LEU A 192 6.48 15.85 -8.96
CA LEU A 192 5.39 16.80 -8.85
C LEU A 192 5.68 18.08 -9.64
N PRO A 193 4.68 18.60 -10.39
CA PRO A 193 4.84 19.89 -11.07
C PRO A 193 4.74 21.03 -10.05
N TRP A 194 5.82 21.74 -9.81
CA TRP A 194 5.85 22.92 -8.92
C TRP A 194 5.72 24.24 -9.69
N THR A 195 6.32 24.32 -10.86
CA THR A 195 6.40 25.56 -11.65
C THR A 195 5.94 25.39 -13.09
N ASN A 196 5.91 24.17 -13.60
CA ASN A 196 5.60 23.87 -14.99
C ASN A 196 4.12 24.13 -15.30
N ALA A 197 3.79 25.20 -16.02
CA ALA A 197 2.45 25.57 -16.44
C ALA A 197 2.32 25.48 -17.95
N THR A 198 1.10 25.20 -18.44
CA THR A 198 0.73 25.41 -19.85
C THR A 198 0.29 26.86 -20.04
N ASP A 199 0.50 27.41 -21.24
CA ASP A 199 0.02 28.72 -21.59
C ASP A 199 -1.49 28.69 -21.84
N ASP A 200 -2.24 29.53 -21.13
CA ASP A 200 -3.68 29.60 -21.24
C ASP A 200 -4.07 30.36 -22.54
N ASN A 201 -4.86 29.71 -23.38
CA ASN A 201 -5.52 30.40 -24.49
C ASN A 201 -6.82 31.04 -23.99
N LEU A 202 -6.85 32.35 -23.88
CA LEU A 202 -7.98 33.12 -23.38
C LEU A 202 -8.80 33.79 -24.52
N ASP A 203 -8.64 33.33 -25.78
CA ASP A 203 -9.47 33.82 -26.90
C ASP A 203 -10.88 33.21 -26.82
N VAL A 204 -11.83 34.07 -26.43
CA VAL A 204 -13.26 33.71 -26.30
C VAL A 204 -13.84 33.22 -27.64
N ARG A 205 -13.38 33.77 -28.80
CA ARG A 205 -13.88 33.33 -30.11
C ARG A 205 -13.41 31.95 -30.47
N HIS A 206 -12.15 31.66 -30.13
CA HIS A 206 -11.57 30.30 -30.29
C HIS A 206 -12.32 29.28 -29.43
N ALA A 207 -12.53 29.61 -28.16
CA ALA A 207 -13.28 28.75 -27.23
C ALA A 207 -14.74 28.53 -27.71
N ALA A 208 -15.42 29.58 -28.17
CA ALA A 208 -16.78 29.43 -28.70
C ALA A 208 -16.84 28.49 -29.91
N LYS A 209 -15.84 28.57 -30.79
CA LYS A 209 -15.77 27.70 -31.97
C LYS A 209 -15.59 26.25 -31.60
N ILE A 210 -14.70 25.93 -30.65
CA ILE A 210 -14.47 24.55 -30.18
C ILE A 210 -15.74 24.01 -29.52
N LEU A 211 -16.31 24.75 -28.57
CA LEU A 211 -17.53 24.33 -27.86
C LEU A 211 -18.72 24.10 -28.82
N GLU A 212 -18.84 24.91 -29.90
CA GLU A 212 -19.92 24.75 -30.87
C GLU A 212 -19.67 23.56 -31.81
N SER A 213 -18.41 23.31 -32.18
CA SER A 213 -18.07 22.21 -33.07
C SER A 213 -18.18 20.83 -32.41
N GLU A 214 -18.00 20.74 -31.07
CA GLU A 214 -17.95 19.45 -30.34
C GLU A 214 -19.24 19.12 -29.58
N HIS A 215 -20.10 20.12 -29.35
CA HIS A 215 -21.32 19.93 -28.56
C HIS A 215 -22.54 20.56 -29.23
N TYR A 216 -23.62 19.81 -29.32
CA TYR A 216 -24.92 20.32 -29.76
C TYR A 216 -25.70 20.86 -28.56
N GLY A 217 -26.39 21.96 -28.74
CA GLY A 217 -27.19 22.57 -27.67
C GLY A 217 -26.35 23.05 -26.48
N LEU A 218 -26.81 22.80 -25.27
CA LEU A 218 -26.18 23.23 -24.01
C LEU A 218 -25.86 24.73 -23.93
N THR A 219 -26.73 25.57 -24.49
CA THR A 219 -26.49 27.00 -24.70
C THR A 219 -26.11 27.72 -23.40
N ARG A 220 -26.85 27.49 -22.29
CA ARG A 220 -26.55 28.10 -20.99
C ARG A 220 -25.17 27.69 -20.44
N ALA A 221 -24.82 26.41 -20.59
CA ALA A 221 -23.52 25.91 -20.15
C ALA A 221 -22.37 26.53 -20.95
N LYS A 222 -22.52 26.60 -22.28
CA LYS A 222 -21.53 27.21 -23.16
C LYS A 222 -21.38 28.71 -22.87
N GLU A 223 -22.46 29.46 -22.75
CA GLU A 223 -22.46 30.89 -22.44
C GLU A 223 -21.72 31.14 -21.12
N ARG A 224 -22.01 30.35 -20.07
CA ARG A 224 -21.37 30.52 -18.79
C ARG A 224 -19.86 30.21 -18.80
N ILE A 225 -19.44 29.21 -19.58
CA ILE A 225 -18.03 28.91 -19.80
C ILE A 225 -17.32 30.04 -20.54
N LEU A 226 -17.95 30.59 -21.57
CA LEU A 226 -17.39 31.74 -22.32
C LEU A 226 -17.27 32.99 -21.45
N GLU A 227 -18.27 33.28 -20.61
CA GLU A 227 -18.19 34.34 -19.59
C GLU A 227 -17.04 34.13 -18.64
N TYR A 228 -16.84 32.87 -18.14
CA TYR A 228 -15.71 32.53 -17.29
C TYR A 228 -14.38 32.84 -17.98
N ILE A 229 -14.19 32.41 -19.23
CA ILE A 229 -12.98 32.66 -20.01
C ILE A 229 -12.79 34.19 -20.24
N ALA A 230 -13.85 34.91 -20.55
CA ALA A 230 -13.81 36.35 -20.73
C ALA A 230 -13.38 37.08 -19.45
N VAL A 231 -13.97 36.74 -18.29
CA VAL A 231 -13.62 37.34 -17.00
C VAL A 231 -12.15 37.06 -16.68
N LYS A 232 -11.66 35.83 -16.95
CA LYS A 232 -10.27 35.46 -16.75
C LYS A 232 -9.32 36.23 -17.68
N SER A 233 -9.74 36.48 -18.93
CA SER A 233 -8.99 37.31 -19.89
C SER A 233 -8.83 38.76 -19.41
N LEU A 234 -9.90 39.31 -18.82
CA LEU A 234 -9.90 40.71 -18.31
C LEU A 234 -9.06 40.86 -17.02
N ASN A 235 -9.03 39.87 -16.16
CA ASN A 235 -8.27 39.89 -14.92
C ASN A 235 -7.54 38.58 -14.64
N PRO A 236 -6.39 38.34 -15.30
CA PRO A 236 -5.60 37.10 -15.15
C PRO A 236 -5.11 36.83 -13.72
N LYS A 237 -4.97 37.88 -12.90
CA LYS A 237 -4.49 37.79 -11.50
C LYS A 237 -5.60 37.48 -10.50
N ARG A 238 -6.86 37.41 -10.92
CA ARG A 238 -7.96 37.08 -10.01
C ARG A 238 -7.88 35.63 -9.60
N SER A 239 -7.47 35.37 -8.37
CA SER A 239 -7.31 34.06 -7.77
C SER A 239 -8.64 33.36 -7.46
N ARG A 240 -9.70 34.14 -7.15
CA ARG A 240 -11.01 33.59 -6.80
C ARG A 240 -11.82 33.30 -8.05
N GLN A 241 -11.93 32.05 -8.42
CA GLN A 241 -12.77 31.59 -9.51
C GLN A 241 -13.89 30.70 -8.94
N PRO A 242 -15.14 30.82 -9.41
CA PRO A 242 -16.19 29.92 -8.99
C PRO A 242 -15.89 28.52 -9.50
N ILE A 243 -16.22 27.53 -8.67
CA ILE A 243 -16.10 26.13 -9.03
C ILE A 243 -17.35 25.76 -9.81
N LEU A 244 -17.18 25.39 -11.07
CA LEU A 244 -18.31 24.99 -11.90
C LEU A 244 -18.75 23.56 -11.52
N CYS A 245 -20.04 23.41 -11.24
CA CYS A 245 -20.64 22.11 -10.97
C CYS A 245 -21.65 21.74 -12.06
N PHE A 246 -21.34 20.73 -12.85
CA PHE A 246 -22.21 20.21 -13.90
C PHE A 246 -23.21 19.22 -13.32
N MET A 247 -24.46 19.62 -13.24
CA MET A 247 -25.52 18.82 -12.66
C MET A 247 -26.47 18.28 -13.73
N GLY A 248 -26.76 17.01 -13.69
CA GLY A 248 -27.76 16.41 -14.61
C GLY A 248 -27.64 14.89 -14.73
N PRO A 249 -28.53 14.25 -15.46
CA PRO A 249 -28.54 12.80 -15.61
C PRO A 249 -27.26 12.28 -16.30
N PRO A 250 -26.95 10.99 -16.14
CA PRO A 250 -25.81 10.38 -16.81
C PRO A 250 -26.02 10.41 -18.34
N GLY A 251 -24.91 10.49 -19.10
CA GLY A 251 -24.95 10.49 -20.56
C GLY A 251 -25.24 11.84 -21.21
N THR A 252 -25.35 12.94 -20.46
CA THR A 252 -25.62 14.30 -21.02
C THR A 252 -24.36 15.03 -21.52
N GLY A 253 -23.19 14.38 -21.51
CA GLY A 253 -21.97 14.96 -22.06
C GLY A 253 -21.16 15.83 -21.08
N LYS A 254 -21.41 15.76 -19.76
CA LYS A 254 -20.66 16.51 -18.73
C LYS A 254 -19.15 16.36 -18.85
N THR A 255 -18.68 15.11 -19.00
CA THR A 255 -17.24 14.81 -19.09
C THR A 255 -16.63 15.25 -20.42
N SER A 256 -17.35 15.11 -21.53
CA SER A 256 -16.88 15.58 -22.84
C SER A 256 -16.77 17.10 -22.88
N LEU A 257 -17.73 17.80 -22.31
CA LEU A 257 -17.68 19.29 -22.25
C LEU A 257 -16.47 19.76 -21.42
N GLY A 258 -16.16 19.08 -20.29
CA GLY A 258 -14.95 19.38 -19.51
C GLY A 258 -13.66 19.21 -20.32
N ARG A 259 -13.59 18.19 -21.19
CA ARG A 259 -12.46 18.01 -22.10
C ARG A 259 -12.35 19.12 -23.13
N SER A 260 -13.46 19.50 -23.76
CA SER A 260 -13.49 20.59 -24.74
C SER A 260 -13.12 21.94 -24.13
N ILE A 261 -13.48 22.17 -22.86
CA ILE A 261 -13.04 23.38 -22.12
C ILE A 261 -11.52 23.36 -21.92
N ALA A 262 -10.96 22.21 -21.56
CA ALA A 262 -9.51 22.08 -21.37
C ALA A 262 -8.77 22.32 -22.70
N GLU A 263 -9.28 21.79 -23.81
CA GLU A 263 -8.75 22.00 -25.14
C GLU A 263 -8.84 23.48 -25.56
N ALA A 264 -9.99 24.11 -25.36
CA ALA A 264 -10.19 25.52 -25.64
C ALA A 264 -9.22 26.43 -24.88
N LEU A 265 -8.88 26.09 -23.64
CA LEU A 265 -7.93 26.81 -22.80
C LEU A 265 -6.46 26.41 -23.02
N GLY A 266 -6.15 25.37 -23.80
CA GLY A 266 -4.80 24.83 -23.95
C GLY A 266 -4.29 24.12 -22.69
N ARG A 267 -5.18 23.67 -21.81
CA ARG A 267 -4.85 23.00 -20.56
C ARG A 267 -4.92 21.49 -20.68
N LYS A 268 -4.12 20.78 -19.91
CA LYS A 268 -4.27 19.33 -19.79
C LYS A 268 -5.55 18.99 -19.04
N PHE A 269 -6.29 18.00 -19.53
CA PHE A 269 -7.51 17.49 -18.90
C PHE A 269 -7.22 16.28 -18.03
N VAL A 270 -7.72 16.28 -16.80
CA VAL A 270 -7.73 15.09 -15.96
C VAL A 270 -9.06 14.89 -15.28
N ARG A 271 -9.41 13.63 -15.05
CA ARG A 271 -10.63 13.22 -14.37
C ARG A 271 -10.30 12.35 -13.19
N LEU A 272 -10.89 12.67 -12.05
CA LEU A 272 -10.85 11.87 -10.83
C LEU A 272 -12.28 11.55 -10.40
N SER A 273 -12.64 10.27 -10.36
CA SER A 273 -13.93 9.85 -9.80
C SER A 273 -13.84 9.81 -8.28
N LEU A 274 -14.80 10.47 -7.65
CA LEU A 274 -14.99 10.49 -6.19
C LEU A 274 -16.06 9.49 -5.73
N GLY A 275 -16.75 8.85 -6.68
CA GLY A 275 -17.75 7.83 -6.38
C GLY A 275 -17.15 6.66 -5.62
N GLY A 276 -17.65 6.42 -4.39
CA GLY A 276 -17.17 5.35 -3.52
C GLY A 276 -16.01 5.71 -2.60
N VAL A 277 -15.46 6.92 -2.67
CA VAL A 277 -14.48 7.43 -1.70
C VAL A 277 -15.17 7.61 -0.36
N ARG A 278 -14.59 7.02 0.69
CA ARG A 278 -15.14 7.05 2.06
C ARG A 278 -14.13 7.53 3.08
N ASP A 279 -12.85 7.41 2.77
CA ASP A 279 -11.74 7.76 3.66
C ASP A 279 -11.12 9.09 3.20
N GLU A 280 -10.95 10.02 4.14
CA GLU A 280 -10.22 11.28 3.91
C GLU A 280 -8.79 11.02 3.40
N ALA A 281 -8.17 9.94 3.87
CA ALA A 281 -6.83 9.56 3.46
C ALA A 281 -6.70 9.21 1.96
N GLU A 282 -7.80 8.87 1.26
CA GLU A 282 -7.76 8.74 -0.19
C GLU A 282 -7.50 10.09 -0.89
N ILE A 283 -7.94 11.20 -0.30
CA ILE A 283 -7.78 12.55 -0.85
C ILE A 283 -6.46 13.17 -0.40
N ARG A 284 -6.17 13.10 0.92
CA ARG A 284 -5.00 13.73 1.58
C ARG A 284 -3.79 12.82 1.76
N GLY A 285 -3.90 11.54 1.40
CA GLY A 285 -2.82 10.58 1.61
C GLY A 285 -2.69 10.09 3.06
N HIS A 286 -1.82 9.10 3.24
CA HIS A 286 -1.50 8.51 4.54
C HIS A 286 -0.16 9.06 5.04
N ARG A 287 0.02 9.15 6.35
CA ARG A 287 1.32 9.54 6.93
C ARG A 287 2.39 8.54 6.53
N ARG A 288 3.57 9.02 6.11
CA ARG A 288 4.72 8.21 5.66
C ARG A 288 5.20 7.15 6.63
N THR A 289 4.90 7.30 7.91
CA THR A 289 5.29 6.36 8.97
C THR A 289 4.56 5.02 8.90
N TYR A 290 3.47 4.94 8.14
CA TYR A 290 2.73 3.69 7.98
C TYR A 290 3.28 2.85 6.82
N ILE A 291 3.36 1.53 7.01
CA ILE A 291 3.74 0.60 5.95
C ILE A 291 2.69 0.64 4.84
N GLY A 292 3.14 0.87 3.61
CA GLY A 292 2.23 0.99 2.46
C GLY A 292 1.56 2.35 2.31
N ALA A 293 2.03 3.39 3.03
CA ALA A 293 1.54 4.75 2.87
C ALA A 293 1.70 5.24 1.42
N LEU A 294 0.68 5.92 0.93
CA LEU A 294 0.65 6.52 -0.41
C LEU A 294 0.20 7.98 -0.31
N PRO A 295 0.67 8.85 -1.22
CA PRO A 295 0.15 10.20 -1.35
C PRO A 295 -1.32 10.18 -1.75
N GLY A 296 -2.03 11.25 -1.46
CA GLY A 296 -3.45 11.41 -1.82
C GLY A 296 -3.67 11.39 -3.34
N ARG A 297 -4.88 10.99 -3.74
CA ARG A 297 -5.27 10.87 -5.15
C ARG A 297 -5.15 12.20 -5.92
N ILE A 298 -5.25 13.34 -5.23
CA ILE A 298 -5.04 14.67 -5.82
C ILE A 298 -3.58 14.80 -6.28
N LEU A 299 -2.61 14.58 -5.39
CA LEU A 299 -1.19 14.68 -5.73
C LEU A 299 -0.75 13.62 -6.74
N GLN A 300 -1.22 12.38 -6.60
CA GLN A 300 -0.97 11.33 -7.60
C GLN A 300 -1.43 11.74 -9.00
N THR A 301 -2.57 12.42 -9.07
CA THR A 301 -3.12 12.90 -10.33
C THR A 301 -2.31 14.07 -10.87
N MET A 302 -1.91 15.03 -10.02
CA MET A 302 -1.04 16.15 -10.40
C MET A 302 0.32 15.66 -10.92
N ARG A 303 0.94 14.69 -10.26
CA ARG A 303 2.16 14.01 -10.71
C ARG A 303 2.01 13.46 -12.12
N ARG A 304 0.91 12.75 -12.41
CA ARG A 304 0.65 12.14 -13.72
C ARG A 304 0.47 13.17 -14.83
N VAL A 305 -0.16 14.30 -14.51
CA VAL A 305 -0.42 15.38 -15.47
C VAL A 305 0.83 16.17 -15.78
N GLY A 306 1.68 16.42 -14.80
CA GLY A 306 2.96 17.12 -14.94
C GLY A 306 2.83 18.61 -15.21
N THR A 307 1.68 19.26 -14.91
CA THR A 307 1.47 20.71 -15.02
C THR A 307 0.71 21.22 -13.80
N VAL A 308 1.00 22.46 -13.37
CA VAL A 308 0.38 23.10 -12.19
C VAL A 308 -1.02 23.64 -12.46
N ASN A 309 -1.40 23.83 -13.71
CA ASN A 309 -2.66 24.47 -14.11
C ASN A 309 -3.57 23.57 -14.99
N PRO A 310 -3.74 22.26 -14.68
CA PRO A 310 -4.67 21.45 -15.44
C PRO A 310 -6.11 21.87 -15.23
N LEU A 311 -6.99 21.40 -16.10
CA LEU A 311 -8.41 21.32 -15.82
C LEU A 311 -8.67 19.99 -15.10
N PHE A 312 -9.07 20.07 -13.83
CA PHE A 312 -9.25 18.92 -12.96
C PHE A 312 -10.75 18.67 -12.73
N MET A 313 -11.26 17.62 -13.33
CA MET A 313 -12.65 17.22 -13.18
C MET A 313 -12.81 16.21 -12.05
N LEU A 314 -13.55 16.63 -11.03
CA LEU A 314 -13.98 15.79 -9.90
C LEU A 314 -15.36 15.22 -10.21
N ASP A 315 -15.42 13.95 -10.54
CA ASP A 315 -16.63 13.31 -11.02
C ASP A 315 -17.39 12.62 -9.88
N GLU A 316 -18.71 12.70 -9.91
CA GLU A 316 -19.62 12.06 -8.96
C GLU A 316 -19.43 12.54 -7.50
N VAL A 317 -19.36 13.86 -7.27
CA VAL A 317 -19.27 14.42 -5.91
C VAL A 317 -20.51 14.13 -5.05
N ASP A 318 -21.63 13.83 -5.68
CA ASP A 318 -22.88 13.42 -5.04
C ASP A 318 -22.84 11.98 -4.48
N LYS A 319 -21.80 11.20 -4.81
CA LYS A 319 -21.61 9.83 -4.34
C LYS A 319 -20.49 9.68 -3.29
N LEU A 320 -20.07 10.81 -2.70
CA LEU A 320 -19.16 10.78 -1.56
C LEU A 320 -19.83 10.08 -0.37
N GLY A 321 -19.17 9.05 0.16
CA GLY A 321 -19.62 8.35 1.36
C GLY A 321 -19.20 9.11 2.61
N GLN A 322 -20.03 9.05 3.65
CA GLN A 322 -19.62 9.42 5.01
C GLN A 322 -19.38 8.12 5.79
N ASP A 323 -18.20 7.97 6.38
CA ASP A 323 -17.87 6.82 7.20
C ASP A 323 -17.22 7.28 8.51
N PHE A 324 -17.17 6.40 9.52
CA PHE A 324 -16.54 6.67 10.82
C PHE A 324 -15.01 6.96 10.74
N ARG A 325 -14.39 6.80 9.57
CA ARG A 325 -12.93 6.93 9.38
C ARG A 325 -12.45 8.30 8.88
N GLY A 326 -13.33 9.25 8.75
CA GLY A 326 -12.99 10.60 8.29
C GLY A 326 -14.10 11.22 7.45
N ASP A 327 -13.97 12.52 7.17
CA ASP A 327 -14.90 13.27 6.31
C ASP A 327 -14.21 13.68 5.01
N PRO A 328 -14.36 12.91 3.92
CA PRO A 328 -13.82 13.27 2.61
C PRO A 328 -14.29 14.64 2.11
N SER A 329 -15.48 15.08 2.56
CA SER A 329 -16.03 16.38 2.19
C SER A 329 -15.21 17.53 2.77
N SER A 330 -14.70 17.36 3.98
CA SER A 330 -13.80 18.34 4.62
C SER A 330 -12.47 18.46 3.86
N ALA A 331 -11.89 17.34 3.43
CA ALA A 331 -10.69 17.36 2.60
C ALA A 331 -10.93 18.05 1.25
N LEU A 332 -12.10 17.81 0.64
CA LEU A 332 -12.45 18.47 -0.61
C LEU A 332 -12.71 19.97 -0.45
N LEU A 333 -13.21 20.41 0.71
CA LEU A 333 -13.36 21.85 0.98
C LEU A 333 -12.00 22.56 0.91
N GLU A 334 -10.94 21.97 1.49
CA GLU A 334 -9.58 22.54 1.40
C GLU A 334 -9.07 22.58 -0.05
N VAL A 335 -9.31 21.52 -0.82
CA VAL A 335 -8.91 21.45 -2.25
C VAL A 335 -9.64 22.50 -3.08
N LEU A 336 -10.94 22.68 -2.83
CA LEU A 336 -11.82 23.50 -3.66
C LEU A 336 -11.91 24.96 -3.19
N ASP A 337 -11.59 25.26 -1.94
CA ASP A 337 -11.64 26.61 -1.40
C ASP A 337 -10.48 27.47 -1.91
N PRO A 338 -10.72 28.52 -2.71
CA PRO A 338 -9.65 29.40 -3.18
C PRO A 338 -8.89 30.13 -2.06
N GLU A 339 -9.43 30.17 -0.84
CA GLU A 339 -8.78 30.77 0.32
C GLU A 339 -7.83 29.80 1.03
N GLN A 340 -7.89 28.51 0.74
CA GLN A 340 -7.10 27.45 1.39
C GLN A 340 -6.25 26.66 0.40
N ASN A 341 -6.67 26.50 -0.85
CA ASN A 341 -6.07 25.61 -1.83
C ASN A 341 -4.65 25.98 -2.28
N PHE A 342 -4.19 27.22 -2.01
CA PHE A 342 -2.80 27.64 -2.25
C PHE A 342 -1.79 26.92 -1.35
N ALA A 343 -2.25 26.35 -0.24
CA ALA A 343 -1.43 25.63 0.74
C ALA A 343 -2.04 24.27 1.10
N PHE A 344 -2.51 23.54 0.09
CA PHE A 344 -3.09 22.20 0.28
C PHE A 344 -2.11 21.28 0.98
N SER A 345 -2.53 20.65 2.08
CA SER A 345 -1.70 19.78 2.90
C SER A 345 -2.03 18.31 2.68
N ASP A 346 -1.14 17.61 2.00
CA ASP A 346 -1.16 16.15 1.90
C ASP A 346 -0.34 15.52 3.03
N HIS A 347 -0.88 14.51 3.69
CA HIS A 347 -0.25 13.89 4.87
C HIS A 347 1.01 13.08 4.51
N TYR A 348 1.15 12.63 3.27
CA TYR A 348 2.36 11.95 2.80
C TYR A 348 3.45 12.94 2.45
N LEU A 349 3.09 14.02 1.74
CA LEU A 349 4.03 15.04 1.29
C LEU A 349 4.53 15.91 2.46
N GLU A 350 3.66 16.27 3.41
CA GLU A 350 3.95 17.15 4.56
C GLU A 350 4.52 18.51 4.17
N LEU A 351 4.25 18.97 2.95
CA LEU A 351 4.62 20.26 2.40
C LEU A 351 3.38 20.92 1.79
N PRO A 352 3.24 22.25 1.87
CA PRO A 352 2.15 22.94 1.22
C PRO A 352 2.28 22.82 -0.32
N TYR A 353 1.20 22.42 -0.98
CA TYR A 353 1.14 22.31 -2.42
C TYR A 353 0.11 23.29 -3.00
N ASP A 354 0.53 24.13 -3.94
CA ASP A 354 -0.32 25.18 -4.51
C ASP A 354 -1.25 24.62 -5.60
N LEU A 355 -2.53 24.53 -5.28
CA LEU A 355 -3.62 24.16 -6.21
C LEU A 355 -4.37 25.37 -6.77
N SER A 356 -3.98 26.61 -6.45
CA SER A 356 -4.71 27.82 -6.85
C SER A 356 -4.77 28.05 -8.37
N LYS A 357 -3.83 27.49 -9.12
CA LYS A 357 -3.78 27.54 -10.59
C LYS A 357 -4.61 26.47 -11.27
N VAL A 358 -5.05 25.46 -10.54
CA VAL A 358 -5.89 24.38 -11.06
C VAL A 358 -7.31 24.89 -11.33
N MET A 359 -7.86 24.56 -12.47
CA MET A 359 -9.28 24.78 -12.73
C MET A 359 -10.09 23.57 -12.33
N PHE A 360 -10.84 23.67 -11.24
CA PHE A 360 -11.71 22.59 -10.79
C PHE A 360 -13.08 22.67 -11.44
N ILE A 361 -13.54 21.54 -11.97
CA ILE A 361 -14.92 21.32 -12.39
C ILE A 361 -15.44 20.09 -11.65
N THR A 362 -16.62 20.19 -11.08
CA THR A 362 -17.27 19.06 -10.40
C THR A 362 -18.44 18.55 -11.23
N THR A 363 -18.79 17.28 -11.08
CA THR A 363 -20.02 16.73 -11.66
C THR A 363 -20.88 16.08 -10.59
N ALA A 364 -22.19 16.18 -10.75
CA ALA A 364 -23.16 15.53 -9.90
C ALA A 364 -24.37 15.07 -10.73
N ASN A 365 -25.07 14.06 -10.23
CA ASN A 365 -26.34 13.66 -10.80
C ASN A 365 -27.52 14.15 -9.93
N SER A 366 -27.28 14.36 -8.63
CA SER A 366 -28.27 14.80 -7.64
C SER A 366 -27.65 15.80 -6.66
N LEU A 367 -28.42 16.82 -6.27
CA LEU A 367 -27.96 17.82 -5.27
C LEU A 367 -28.15 17.35 -3.83
N GLY A 368 -29.14 16.49 -3.58
CA GLY A 368 -29.57 16.17 -2.22
C GLY A 368 -28.53 15.45 -1.36
N THR A 369 -27.49 14.90 -1.96
CA THR A 369 -26.42 14.16 -1.26
C THR A 369 -25.12 14.96 -1.12
N ILE A 370 -25.04 16.12 -1.77
CA ILE A 370 -23.86 17.00 -1.67
C ILE A 370 -23.94 17.81 -0.38
N PRO A 371 -22.88 17.84 0.43
CA PRO A 371 -22.83 18.66 1.64
C PRO A 371 -23.08 20.15 1.33
N PRO A 372 -23.92 20.85 2.14
CA PRO A 372 -24.23 22.26 1.89
C PRO A 372 -22.99 23.16 1.79
N ALA A 373 -21.98 22.88 2.63
CA ALA A 373 -20.74 23.65 2.63
C ALA A 373 -19.96 23.57 1.30
N LEU A 374 -20.08 22.47 0.55
CA LEU A 374 -19.53 22.35 -0.80
C LEU A 374 -20.41 23.08 -1.82
N LEU A 375 -21.74 22.94 -1.71
CA LEU A 375 -22.69 23.59 -2.61
C LEU A 375 -22.56 25.12 -2.60
N ASP A 376 -22.35 25.72 -1.42
CA ASP A 376 -22.18 27.17 -1.27
C ASP A 376 -20.96 27.73 -2.04
N ARG A 377 -20.01 26.88 -2.38
CA ARG A 377 -18.81 27.25 -3.14
C ARG A 377 -18.90 26.93 -4.63
N MET A 378 -19.94 26.22 -5.05
CA MET A 378 -20.13 25.75 -6.41
C MET A 378 -21.15 26.61 -7.16
N GLU A 379 -20.83 26.88 -8.39
CA GLU A 379 -21.79 27.46 -9.35
C GLU A 379 -22.41 26.33 -10.15
N LEU A 380 -23.73 26.17 -9.98
CA LEU A 380 -24.48 25.08 -10.60
C LEU A 380 -24.80 25.41 -12.07
N ILE A 381 -24.41 24.50 -12.95
CA ILE A 381 -24.78 24.51 -14.36
C ILE A 381 -25.61 23.28 -14.64
N GLU A 382 -26.88 23.47 -14.94
CA GLU A 382 -27.81 22.38 -15.22
C GLU A 382 -27.62 21.83 -16.63
N PHE A 383 -27.54 20.51 -16.70
CA PHE A 383 -27.53 19.73 -17.93
C PHE A 383 -28.86 18.98 -18.02
N PRO A 384 -29.86 19.57 -18.65
CA PRO A 384 -31.12 18.87 -18.86
C PRO A 384 -30.91 17.67 -19.77
N GLY A 385 -31.78 16.69 -19.65
CA GLY A 385 -31.82 15.60 -20.63
C GLY A 385 -32.15 16.13 -22.00
N TYR A 386 -31.70 15.46 -23.05
CA TYR A 386 -31.97 15.81 -24.42
C TYR A 386 -33.36 15.35 -24.87
N ILE A 387 -34.08 16.15 -25.62
CA ILE A 387 -35.27 15.74 -26.34
C ILE A 387 -34.90 14.86 -27.54
N GLU A 388 -35.87 14.25 -28.17
CA GLU A 388 -35.63 13.27 -29.23
C GLU A 388 -34.94 13.89 -30.45
N GLU A 389 -35.35 15.08 -30.85
CA GLU A 389 -34.74 15.84 -31.96
C GLU A 389 -33.27 16.17 -31.67
N GLU A 390 -32.94 16.57 -30.43
CA GLU A 390 -31.55 16.84 -30.02
C GLU A 390 -30.70 15.58 -30.04
N LYS A 391 -31.25 14.44 -29.58
CA LYS A 391 -30.55 13.15 -29.62
C LYS A 391 -30.24 12.72 -31.05
N LEU A 392 -31.14 12.97 -31.97
CA LEU A 392 -30.97 12.68 -33.39
C LEU A 392 -29.82 13.49 -33.98
N GLU A 393 -29.80 14.80 -33.73
CA GLU A 393 -28.71 15.70 -34.14
C GLU A 393 -27.37 15.31 -33.52
N ILE A 394 -27.35 14.97 -32.24
CA ILE A 394 -26.14 14.49 -31.54
C ILE A 394 -25.65 13.17 -32.15
N ALA A 395 -26.55 12.26 -32.47
CA ALA A 395 -26.20 11.00 -33.11
C ALA A 395 -25.56 11.23 -34.48
N HIS A 396 -26.19 12.03 -35.33
CA HIS A 396 -25.69 12.30 -36.68
C HIS A 396 -24.39 13.09 -36.71
N ARG A 397 -24.25 14.12 -35.87
CA ARG A 397 -23.06 14.99 -35.89
C ARG A 397 -21.85 14.42 -35.18
N PHE A 398 -22.05 13.63 -34.12
CA PHE A 398 -20.94 13.23 -33.28
C PHE A 398 -20.81 11.71 -33.07
N LEU A 399 -21.92 10.99 -32.78
CA LEU A 399 -21.81 9.58 -32.40
C LEU A 399 -21.57 8.69 -33.61
N ILE A 400 -22.29 8.90 -34.71
CA ILE A 400 -22.17 8.06 -35.90
C ILE A 400 -20.79 8.22 -36.55
N PRO A 401 -20.29 9.44 -36.83
CA PRO A 401 -18.96 9.62 -37.42
C PRO A 401 -17.86 8.99 -36.55
N ARG A 402 -17.94 9.24 -35.24
CA ARG A 402 -16.98 8.65 -34.30
C ARG A 402 -17.01 7.12 -34.29
N GLN A 403 -18.19 6.52 -34.30
CA GLN A 403 -18.32 5.06 -34.32
C GLN A 403 -17.88 4.46 -35.66
N LEU A 404 -18.07 5.15 -36.76
CA LEU A 404 -17.54 4.72 -38.06
C LEU A 404 -16.01 4.72 -38.05
N GLU A 405 -15.40 5.77 -37.54
CA GLU A 405 -13.94 5.89 -37.41
C GLU A 405 -13.38 4.82 -36.46
N GLU A 406 -13.93 4.67 -35.26
CA GLU A 406 -13.49 3.68 -34.27
C GLU A 406 -13.58 2.23 -34.79
N ASN A 407 -14.54 1.94 -35.68
CA ASN A 407 -14.70 0.62 -36.27
C ASN A 407 -14.06 0.47 -37.66
N GLY A 408 -13.35 1.48 -38.15
CA GLY A 408 -12.68 1.45 -39.44
C GLY A 408 -13.61 1.39 -40.66
N LEU A 409 -14.85 1.87 -40.51
CA LEU A 409 -15.86 1.89 -41.57
C LEU A 409 -15.89 3.25 -42.27
N GLY A 410 -15.93 3.24 -43.59
CA GLY A 410 -16.12 4.45 -44.38
C GLY A 410 -17.60 4.90 -44.37
N GLU A 411 -17.82 6.20 -44.58
CA GLU A 411 -19.17 6.80 -44.65
C GLU A 411 -20.09 6.17 -45.71
N LYS A 412 -19.49 5.47 -46.70
CA LYS A 412 -20.25 4.81 -47.77
C LYS A 412 -20.71 3.40 -47.42
N GLU A 413 -20.12 2.79 -46.38
CA GLU A 413 -20.36 1.38 -46.02
C GLU A 413 -21.56 1.20 -45.10
N LEU A 414 -21.89 2.23 -44.32
CA LEU A 414 -23.03 2.21 -43.41
C LEU A 414 -23.78 3.54 -43.45
N ARG A 415 -25.07 3.50 -43.71
CA ARG A 415 -25.93 4.68 -43.67
C ARG A 415 -27.01 4.49 -42.60
N PHE A 416 -27.14 5.50 -41.74
CA PHE A 416 -28.24 5.61 -40.79
C PHE A 416 -29.32 6.49 -41.45
N THR A 417 -30.56 6.04 -41.39
CA THR A 417 -31.74 6.82 -41.83
C THR A 417 -32.59 7.13 -40.61
N ASP A 418 -33.41 8.17 -40.69
CA ASP A 418 -34.32 8.58 -39.59
C ASP A 418 -35.22 7.44 -39.09
N ARG A 419 -35.61 6.51 -40.00
CA ARG A 419 -36.32 5.28 -39.63
C ARG A 419 -35.49 4.22 -38.90
N SER A 420 -34.19 4.34 -38.84
CA SER A 420 -33.34 3.36 -38.15
C SER A 420 -33.48 3.43 -36.63
N GLU A 421 -33.77 4.62 -36.10
CA GLU A 421 -34.04 4.81 -34.66
C GLU A 421 -35.42 4.29 -34.26
N GLU A 422 -36.44 4.58 -35.03
CA GLU A 422 -37.80 4.04 -34.78
C GLU A 422 -37.83 2.52 -34.74
N ARG A 423 -37.03 1.83 -35.56
CA ARG A 423 -36.91 0.36 -35.52
C ARG A 423 -36.25 -0.19 -34.28
N ARG A 424 -35.30 0.54 -33.70
CA ARG A 424 -34.58 0.14 -32.49
C ARG A 424 -35.46 0.31 -31.25
N VAL A 425 -36.10 1.44 -31.07
CA VAL A 425 -37.04 1.72 -29.99
C VAL A 425 -38.20 0.74 -30.01
N GLY A 426 -38.74 0.41 -31.17
CA GLY A 426 -39.82 -0.57 -31.33
C GLY A 426 -39.43 -2.02 -31.00
N LYS A 427 -38.13 -2.41 -31.16
CA LYS A 427 -37.65 -3.74 -30.75
C LYS A 427 -37.40 -3.86 -29.25
N GLU A 428 -36.91 -2.82 -28.61
CA GLU A 428 -36.69 -2.82 -27.15
C GLU A 428 -38.00 -2.85 -26.37
N CYS A 429 -39.04 -2.16 -26.85
CA CYS A 429 -40.39 -2.29 -26.29
C CYS A 429 -41.00 -3.71 -26.42
N ARG A 430 -40.72 -4.38 -27.53
CA ARG A 430 -41.26 -5.77 -27.73
C ARG A 430 -40.51 -6.83 -26.91
N SER A 431 -39.23 -6.61 -26.58
CA SER A 431 -38.46 -7.57 -25.76
C SER A 431 -38.71 -7.43 -24.25
N ARG A 432 -39.32 -6.32 -23.80
CA ARG A 432 -39.71 -6.12 -22.39
C ARG A 432 -41.16 -6.42 -22.10
N CYS A 433 -42.00 -6.67 -23.12
CA CYS A 433 -43.42 -6.99 -22.99
C CYS A 433 -43.76 -8.46 -23.27
N SER A 434 -42.79 -9.37 -23.32
CA SER A 434 -42.99 -10.80 -23.44
C SER A 434 -42.39 -11.57 -22.28
#